data_c8ecd1a9eb6a1b9f97612f7d7389f005
#
_entry.id   c8ecd1a9eb6a1b9f97612f7d7389f005
#
_cell.length_a   1.000
_cell.length_b   1.000
_cell.length_c   1.000
_cell.angle_alpha   90.00
_cell.angle_beta   90.00
_cell.angle_gamma   90.00
#
_symmetry.space_group_name_H-M   'P 1'
#
loop_
_entity.id
_entity.type
_entity.pdbx_description
1 polymer ?
#
loop_
_entity_poly.entity_id
_entity_poly.type
_entity_poly.pdbx_seq_one_letter_code
_entity_poly.pdbx_strand_id
1 'polypeptide(L)'
;MSLIQHFDNMSSFLNDVHTLDKLKQVLDPDILEQAFKHAGVATVRKRRLPLEAVMWSVIGMSLFRNETVWDIANRLDISLPGKNKLVAPSALVQGRQRLGYESVQHTFQLLAHKTFSTQSFEQWCGLNLLAVDGVSFRTHDNQDNREAFGSDSNQHGEVSYPQVRMCSLMEVSSHLLLDSSFDSRRIGEMSLAQRLLPAVPDNSLTLFDRGYYSLGLLYQWQNQGDNTHWMLPARKDLQYQVEHSINDNDKIVILSTSPQARKKFESLPETMMARLTTYKVDGKSYRVLSSLIDPLRFPYEELTEVYTQRWEIELAFREIKQGLNHSKHTLRSKKPDMVRQELWGLLLAYNLIRIIMLDATKDEDILPTQLSFSQSMRQVIAFFMFTPIHSASKLPIHYDELLTTLRLFILPDRLPDRHYPRVIRKKPNKYPYKRKCQSVLN
;
A
#
# COMPACT_ATOMS: atom_id res chain seq x y z
N MET A 1 30.25 -38.96 -8.18
CA MET A 1 29.63 -37.86 -8.95
C MET A 1 30.50 -36.63 -8.75
N SER A 2 30.96 -35.99 -9.83
CA SER A 2 31.78 -34.78 -9.69
C SER A 2 30.92 -33.59 -9.28
N LEU A 3 31.52 -32.61 -8.65
CA LEU A 3 30.87 -31.32 -8.26
C LEU A 3 30.21 -30.68 -9.50
N ILE A 4 30.79 -30.83 -10.67
CA ILE A 4 30.27 -30.37 -11.97
C ILE A 4 28.93 -31.05 -12.31
N GLN A 5 28.82 -32.37 -12.14
CA GLN A 5 27.55 -33.11 -12.34
C GLN A 5 26.47 -32.70 -11.32
N HIS A 6 26.87 -32.31 -10.10
CA HIS A 6 25.93 -31.75 -9.12
C HIS A 6 25.44 -30.35 -9.55
N PHE A 7 26.33 -29.50 -10.07
CA PHE A 7 25.97 -28.18 -10.60
C PHE A 7 25.12 -28.28 -11.87
N ASP A 8 25.44 -29.23 -12.79
CA ASP A 8 24.62 -29.47 -13.99
C ASP A 8 23.23 -30.02 -13.63
N ASN A 9 23.13 -30.91 -12.65
CA ASN A 9 21.85 -31.37 -12.12
C ASN A 9 21.06 -30.25 -11.40
N MET A 10 21.71 -29.39 -10.64
CA MET A 10 21.06 -28.21 -10.07
C MET A 10 20.65 -27.20 -11.16
N SER A 11 21.46 -27.01 -12.17
CA SER A 11 21.15 -26.17 -13.34
C SER A 11 19.98 -26.72 -14.17
N SER A 12 19.88 -28.02 -14.35
CA SER A 12 18.74 -28.65 -15.01
C SER A 12 17.47 -28.58 -14.18
N PHE A 13 17.58 -28.69 -12.84
CA PHE A 13 16.46 -28.45 -11.91
C PHE A 13 15.94 -27.00 -11.97
N LEU A 14 16.82 -26.03 -12.18
CA LEU A 14 16.44 -24.61 -12.33
C LEU A 14 15.77 -24.32 -13.69
N ASN A 15 16.04 -25.10 -14.71
CA ASN A 15 15.46 -24.94 -16.06
C ASN A 15 14.01 -25.44 -16.18
N ASP A 16 13.54 -26.30 -15.28
CA ASP A 16 12.16 -26.85 -15.29
C ASP A 16 11.18 -26.04 -14.44
N VAL A 17 11.60 -24.88 -13.95
CA VAL A 17 10.76 -24.04 -13.07
C VAL A 17 9.95 -23.05 -13.91
N HIS A 18 8.73 -23.40 -14.29
CA HIS A 18 7.77 -22.49 -14.93
C HIS A 18 7.25 -21.45 -13.94
N THR A 19 8.13 -20.52 -13.52
CA THR A 19 7.82 -19.48 -12.52
C THR A 19 6.60 -18.64 -12.93
N LEU A 20 6.46 -18.33 -14.22
CA LEU A 20 5.32 -17.55 -14.73
C LEU A 20 3.98 -18.28 -14.54
N ASP A 21 3.94 -19.62 -14.65
CA ASP A 21 2.71 -20.38 -14.47
C ASP A 21 2.26 -20.40 -13.00
N LYS A 22 3.20 -20.39 -12.05
CA LYS A 22 2.90 -20.23 -10.61
C LYS A 22 2.29 -18.87 -10.31
N LEU A 23 2.82 -17.84 -10.94
CA LEU A 23 2.38 -16.47 -10.75
C LEU A 23 0.96 -16.23 -11.28
N LYS A 24 0.55 -16.93 -12.35
CA LYS A 24 -0.81 -16.88 -12.91
C LYS A 24 -1.88 -17.37 -11.93
N GLN A 25 -1.52 -18.21 -10.98
CA GLN A 25 -2.45 -18.70 -9.97
C GLN A 25 -2.82 -17.61 -8.94
N VAL A 26 -1.88 -16.73 -8.66
CA VAL A 26 -2.07 -15.63 -7.69
C VAL A 26 -2.61 -14.36 -8.36
N LEU A 27 -2.25 -14.14 -9.62
CA LEU A 27 -2.73 -13.02 -10.42
C LEU A 27 -3.42 -13.55 -11.68
N ASP A 28 -4.74 -13.49 -11.66
CA ASP A 28 -5.61 -13.95 -12.75
C ASP A 28 -5.23 -13.27 -14.09
N PRO A 29 -4.98 -14.03 -15.16
CA PRO A 29 -4.71 -13.49 -16.49
C PRO A 29 -5.78 -12.52 -16.98
N ASP A 30 -7.05 -12.73 -16.63
CA ASP A 30 -8.16 -11.87 -17.03
C ASP A 30 -8.01 -10.45 -16.46
N ILE A 31 -7.48 -10.33 -15.24
CA ILE A 31 -7.16 -9.03 -14.62
C ILE A 31 -6.11 -8.29 -15.45
N LEU A 32 -5.06 -8.99 -15.90
CA LEU A 32 -4.00 -8.41 -16.73
C LEU A 32 -4.54 -7.96 -18.09
N GLU A 33 -5.37 -8.78 -18.73
CA GLU A 33 -5.99 -8.44 -20.03
C GLU A 33 -6.87 -7.20 -19.90
N GLN A 34 -7.73 -7.14 -18.90
CA GLN A 34 -8.58 -5.98 -18.63
C GLN A 34 -7.74 -4.73 -18.34
N ALA A 35 -6.70 -4.84 -17.50
CA ALA A 35 -5.82 -3.72 -17.18
C ALA A 35 -5.09 -3.19 -18.42
N PHE A 36 -4.59 -4.07 -19.29
CA PHE A 36 -3.92 -3.68 -20.54
C PHE A 36 -4.89 -3.03 -21.53
N LYS A 37 -6.14 -3.51 -21.58
CA LYS A 37 -7.20 -2.91 -22.40
C LYS A 37 -7.55 -1.49 -21.90
N HIS A 38 -7.73 -1.32 -20.59
CA HIS A 38 -8.02 0.00 -19.98
C HIS A 38 -6.88 1.00 -20.23
N ALA A 39 -5.63 0.54 -20.15
CA ALA A 39 -4.46 1.37 -20.43
C ALA A 39 -4.17 1.57 -21.94
N GLY A 40 -4.96 0.99 -22.83
CA GLY A 40 -4.77 1.13 -24.29
C GLY A 40 -3.48 0.49 -24.82
N VAL A 41 -2.86 -0.45 -24.09
CA VAL A 41 -1.56 -1.06 -24.46
C VAL A 41 -1.66 -2.49 -24.99
N ALA A 42 -2.86 -3.03 -25.14
CA ALA A 42 -3.10 -4.36 -25.68
C ALA A 42 -2.41 -4.55 -27.05
N THR A 43 -1.56 -5.57 -27.19
CA THR A 43 -0.82 -5.80 -28.43
C THR A 43 -1.14 -7.15 -29.06
N VAL A 44 -1.48 -7.15 -30.35
CA VAL A 44 -1.70 -8.36 -31.17
C VAL A 44 -0.38 -8.98 -31.67
N ARG A 45 0.76 -8.30 -31.52
CA ARG A 45 2.04 -8.73 -32.13
C ARG A 45 2.82 -9.70 -31.21
N LYS A 46 2.77 -11.00 -31.57
CA LYS A 46 3.48 -12.11 -30.88
C LYS A 46 5.03 -12.06 -30.92
N ARG A 47 5.66 -11.18 -31.72
CA ARG A 47 7.12 -11.13 -31.90
C ARG A 47 7.88 -10.26 -30.89
N ARG A 48 7.16 -9.49 -30.04
CA ARG A 48 7.74 -8.64 -29.01
C ARG A 48 7.66 -9.33 -27.66
N LEU A 49 8.47 -8.89 -26.72
CA LEU A 49 8.38 -9.30 -25.31
C LEU A 49 6.94 -9.14 -24.83
N PRO A 50 6.27 -10.19 -24.34
CA PRO A 50 4.89 -10.13 -23.87
C PRO A 50 4.75 -9.11 -22.72
N LEU A 51 3.66 -8.35 -22.73
CA LEU A 51 3.41 -7.34 -21.65
C LEU A 51 3.25 -8.00 -20.29
N GLU A 52 2.67 -9.20 -20.25
CA GLU A 52 2.56 -10.01 -19.04
C GLU A 52 3.93 -10.27 -18.41
N ALA A 53 4.91 -10.75 -19.20
CA ALA A 53 6.26 -10.97 -18.72
C ALA A 53 6.95 -9.67 -18.25
N VAL A 54 6.66 -8.55 -18.91
CA VAL A 54 7.12 -7.23 -18.46
C VAL A 54 6.47 -6.83 -17.14
N MET A 55 5.15 -7.08 -16.96
CA MET A 55 4.45 -6.84 -15.70
C MET A 55 5.12 -7.59 -14.56
N TRP A 56 5.40 -8.88 -14.75
CA TRP A 56 6.10 -9.69 -13.75
C TRP A 56 7.51 -9.19 -13.47
N SER A 57 8.22 -8.65 -14.46
CA SER A 57 9.51 -8.01 -14.19
C SER A 57 9.39 -6.75 -13.34
N VAL A 58 8.30 -5.98 -13.48
CA VAL A 58 8.01 -4.81 -12.64
C VAL A 58 7.69 -5.22 -11.20
N ILE A 59 6.85 -6.24 -11.01
CA ILE A 59 6.56 -6.84 -9.69
C ILE A 59 7.87 -7.37 -9.08
N GLY A 60 8.65 -8.10 -9.84
CA GLY A 60 9.95 -8.65 -9.44
C GLY A 60 10.96 -7.59 -8.98
N MET A 61 10.87 -6.36 -9.50
CA MET A 61 11.70 -5.24 -9.01
C MET A 61 11.48 -4.94 -7.54
N SER A 62 10.33 -5.26 -6.99
CA SER A 62 10.01 -5.09 -5.57
C SER A 62 10.40 -6.30 -4.75
N LEU A 63 10.20 -7.50 -5.27
CA LEU A 63 10.56 -8.76 -4.61
C LEU A 63 12.08 -8.97 -4.56
N PHE A 64 12.80 -8.56 -5.60
CA PHE A 64 14.26 -8.71 -5.75
C PHE A 64 14.96 -7.34 -5.81
N ARG A 65 14.75 -6.54 -4.78
CA ARG A 65 15.17 -5.13 -4.73
C ARG A 65 16.66 -4.90 -4.96
N ASN A 66 17.50 -5.86 -4.63
CA ASN A 66 18.97 -5.75 -4.75
C ASN A 66 19.50 -6.17 -6.13
N GLU A 67 18.65 -6.70 -6.99
CA GLU A 67 19.05 -7.25 -8.28
C GLU A 67 18.79 -6.27 -9.41
N THR A 68 19.50 -6.41 -10.52
CA THR A 68 19.22 -5.63 -11.72
C THR A 68 17.93 -6.13 -12.37
N VAL A 69 17.27 -5.29 -13.18
CA VAL A 69 16.06 -5.70 -13.91
C VAL A 69 16.33 -6.87 -14.85
N TRP A 70 17.57 -6.98 -15.33
CA TRP A 70 17.99 -8.09 -16.17
C TRP A 70 18.15 -9.40 -15.39
N ASP A 71 18.75 -9.36 -14.19
CA ASP A 71 18.85 -10.53 -13.30
C ASP A 71 17.46 -11.01 -12.88
N ILE A 72 16.57 -10.07 -12.59
CA ILE A 72 15.15 -10.39 -12.28
C ILE A 72 14.48 -11.10 -13.45
N ALA A 73 14.69 -10.63 -14.69
CA ALA A 73 14.13 -11.27 -15.87
C ALA A 73 14.70 -12.70 -16.07
N ASN A 74 15.99 -12.89 -15.78
CA ASN A 74 16.60 -14.20 -15.80
C ASN A 74 16.01 -15.14 -14.74
N ARG A 75 15.83 -14.64 -13.52
CA ARG A 75 15.19 -15.42 -12.42
C ARG A 75 13.75 -15.82 -12.74
N LEU A 76 13.03 -14.96 -13.43
CA LEU A 76 11.64 -15.20 -13.83
C LEU A 76 11.52 -15.95 -15.16
N ASP A 77 12.64 -16.42 -15.72
CA ASP A 77 12.74 -17.11 -17.01
C ASP A 77 12.01 -16.36 -18.15
N ILE A 78 12.17 -15.04 -18.16
CA ILE A 78 11.58 -14.18 -19.17
C ILE A 78 12.38 -14.29 -20.45
N SER A 79 11.95 -15.19 -21.35
CA SER A 79 12.55 -15.43 -22.67
C SER A 79 11.71 -14.84 -23.80
N LEU A 80 12.33 -14.66 -24.96
CA LEU A 80 11.60 -14.28 -26.18
C LEU A 80 10.87 -15.50 -26.74
N PRO A 81 9.60 -15.38 -27.17
CA PRO A 81 8.84 -16.47 -27.73
C PRO A 81 9.59 -17.14 -28.90
N GLY A 82 9.79 -18.48 -28.84
CA GLY A 82 10.44 -19.28 -29.87
C GLY A 82 11.97 -19.17 -29.94
N LYS A 83 12.61 -18.55 -28.93
CA LYS A 83 14.08 -18.50 -28.83
C LYS A 83 14.48 -18.78 -27.39
N ASN A 84 15.26 -19.83 -27.17
CA ASN A 84 15.92 -20.11 -25.88
C ASN A 84 17.05 -19.08 -25.58
N LYS A 85 16.76 -17.81 -25.79
CA LYS A 85 17.71 -16.71 -25.52
C LYS A 85 17.08 -15.74 -24.55
N LEU A 86 17.84 -15.44 -23.51
CA LEU A 86 17.51 -14.40 -22.52
C LEU A 86 17.27 -13.06 -23.21
N VAL A 87 16.33 -12.31 -22.64
CA VAL A 87 15.96 -10.98 -23.14
C VAL A 87 17.09 -9.98 -22.89
N ALA A 88 17.45 -9.21 -23.91
CA ALA A 88 18.44 -8.15 -23.75
C ALA A 88 17.96 -7.07 -22.74
N PRO A 89 18.85 -6.47 -21.92
CA PRO A 89 18.49 -5.42 -20.97
C PRO A 89 17.73 -4.25 -21.61
N SER A 90 18.09 -3.84 -22.81
CA SER A 90 17.42 -2.77 -23.56
C SER A 90 15.96 -3.12 -23.92
N ALA A 91 15.68 -4.40 -24.23
CA ALA A 91 14.32 -4.84 -24.53
C ALA A 91 13.40 -4.78 -23.31
N LEU A 92 13.94 -5.06 -22.12
CA LEU A 92 13.20 -4.89 -20.85
C LEU A 92 12.89 -3.42 -20.56
N VAL A 93 13.86 -2.54 -20.75
CA VAL A 93 13.64 -1.08 -20.57
C VAL A 93 12.57 -0.58 -21.53
N GLN A 94 12.65 -0.95 -22.82
CA GLN A 94 11.64 -0.60 -23.82
C GLN A 94 10.28 -1.26 -23.52
N GLY A 95 10.30 -2.51 -23.02
CA GLY A 95 9.12 -3.22 -22.57
C GLY A 95 8.40 -2.46 -21.45
N ARG A 96 9.12 -2.02 -20.41
CA ARG A 96 8.59 -1.23 -19.31
C ARG A 96 8.00 0.11 -19.78
N GLN A 97 8.68 0.83 -20.67
CA GLN A 97 8.17 2.08 -21.24
C GLN A 97 6.87 1.86 -22.03
N ARG A 98 6.79 0.76 -22.78
CA ARG A 98 5.59 0.40 -23.54
C ARG A 98 4.44 -0.05 -22.64
N LEU A 99 4.73 -0.74 -21.52
CA LEU A 99 3.73 -1.16 -20.55
C LEU A 99 3.05 0.07 -19.90
N GLY A 100 3.81 1.17 -19.68
CA GLY A 100 3.32 2.33 -18.97
C GLY A 100 3.12 2.08 -17.46
N TYR A 101 2.82 3.10 -16.70
CA TYR A 101 2.46 2.96 -15.30
C TYR A 101 0.96 2.68 -15.12
N GLU A 102 0.11 3.14 -16.03
CA GLU A 102 -1.34 2.98 -16.01
C GLU A 102 -1.74 1.49 -16.02
N SER A 103 -1.05 0.66 -16.81
CA SER A 103 -1.30 -0.78 -16.82
C SER A 103 -1.07 -1.42 -15.45
N VAL A 104 -0.01 -1.00 -14.74
CA VAL A 104 0.31 -1.52 -13.41
C VAL A 104 -0.71 -1.00 -12.38
N GLN A 105 -1.11 0.27 -12.50
CA GLN A 105 -2.15 0.88 -11.67
C GLN A 105 -3.47 0.13 -11.81
N HIS A 106 -3.96 -0.06 -13.04
CA HIS A 106 -5.22 -0.78 -13.26
C HIS A 106 -5.16 -2.23 -12.80
N THR A 107 -4.02 -2.91 -12.97
CA THR A 107 -3.83 -4.26 -12.43
C THR A 107 -3.96 -4.27 -10.93
N PHE A 108 -3.33 -3.31 -10.23
CA PHE A 108 -3.45 -3.17 -8.78
C PHE A 108 -4.90 -2.93 -8.34
N GLN A 109 -5.58 -1.98 -8.96
CA GLN A 109 -6.96 -1.61 -8.62
C GLN A 109 -7.95 -2.75 -8.88
N LEU A 110 -7.86 -3.43 -10.02
CA LEU A 110 -8.71 -4.58 -10.34
C LEU A 110 -8.47 -5.75 -9.40
N LEU A 111 -7.21 -6.04 -9.06
CA LEU A 111 -6.86 -7.10 -8.10
C LEU A 111 -7.40 -6.77 -6.70
N ALA A 112 -7.19 -5.55 -6.22
CA ALA A 112 -7.68 -5.11 -4.91
C ALA A 112 -9.21 -5.18 -4.83
N HIS A 113 -9.91 -4.65 -5.83
CA HIS A 113 -11.37 -4.70 -5.91
C HIS A 113 -11.90 -6.12 -5.97
N LYS A 114 -11.32 -6.99 -6.81
CA LYS A 114 -11.72 -8.41 -6.90
C LYS A 114 -11.52 -9.10 -5.56
N THR A 115 -10.37 -8.91 -4.92
CA THR A 115 -10.09 -9.52 -3.61
C THR A 115 -11.07 -9.03 -2.56
N PHE A 116 -11.30 -7.71 -2.46
CA PHE A 116 -12.21 -7.15 -1.48
C PHE A 116 -13.66 -7.62 -1.68
N SER A 117 -14.11 -7.81 -2.92
CA SER A 117 -15.48 -8.27 -3.22
C SER A 117 -15.69 -9.77 -3.05
N THR A 118 -14.63 -10.57 -3.04
CA THR A 118 -14.73 -12.06 -2.99
C THR A 118 -14.28 -12.68 -1.68
N GLN A 119 -13.53 -11.95 -0.85
CA GLN A 119 -13.04 -12.41 0.45
C GLN A 119 -13.88 -11.83 1.58
N SER A 120 -13.87 -12.51 2.73
CA SER A 120 -14.48 -12.01 3.96
C SER A 120 -13.43 -11.35 4.83
N PHE A 121 -13.79 -10.22 5.44
CA PHE A 121 -12.94 -9.46 6.35
C PHE A 121 -13.61 -9.36 7.71
N GLU A 122 -12.80 -9.14 8.75
CA GLU A 122 -13.34 -8.88 10.08
C GLU A 122 -14.11 -7.54 10.07
N GLN A 123 -15.32 -7.55 10.64
CA GLN A 123 -16.18 -6.39 10.68
C GLN A 123 -16.49 -5.99 12.13
N TRP A 124 -16.61 -4.70 12.35
CA TRP A 124 -17.11 -4.13 13.60
C TRP A 124 -18.49 -3.52 13.37
N CYS A 125 -19.49 -3.96 14.12
CA CYS A 125 -20.89 -3.52 13.97
C CYS A 125 -21.43 -3.56 12.52
N GLY A 126 -20.98 -4.56 11.74
CA GLY A 126 -21.33 -4.70 10.32
C GLY A 126 -20.62 -3.73 9.39
N LEU A 127 -19.54 -3.10 9.83
CA LEU A 127 -18.70 -2.20 9.04
C LEU A 127 -17.31 -2.79 8.83
N ASN A 128 -16.80 -2.73 7.60
CA ASN A 128 -15.41 -2.99 7.31
C ASN A 128 -14.55 -1.84 7.84
N LEU A 129 -13.51 -2.15 8.62
CA LEU A 129 -12.61 -1.15 9.15
C LEU A 129 -11.54 -0.79 8.12
N LEU A 130 -11.48 0.49 7.80
CA LEU A 130 -10.52 1.03 6.86
C LEU A 130 -9.62 2.05 7.55
N ALA A 131 -8.41 2.25 7.05
CA ALA A 131 -7.52 3.31 7.49
C ALA A 131 -6.97 4.09 6.30
N VAL A 132 -6.79 5.40 6.48
CA VAL A 132 -6.14 6.29 5.52
C VAL A 132 -4.94 6.96 6.18
N ASP A 133 -3.80 6.87 5.53
CA ASP A 133 -2.60 7.59 5.97
C ASP A 133 -1.68 7.91 4.79
N GLY A 134 -0.74 8.82 5.02
CA GLY A 134 0.21 9.32 4.03
C GLY A 134 1.63 8.83 4.27
N VAL A 135 2.37 8.64 3.17
CA VAL A 135 3.78 8.25 3.20
C VAL A 135 4.54 8.90 2.05
N SER A 136 5.85 9.14 2.22
CA SER A 136 6.68 9.69 1.15
C SER A 136 7.82 8.75 0.78
N PHE A 137 8.12 8.68 -0.52
CA PHE A 137 9.24 7.94 -1.10
C PHE A 137 10.19 8.90 -1.79
N ARG A 138 11.48 8.71 -1.61
CA ARG A 138 12.49 9.46 -2.33
C ARG A 138 12.64 8.92 -3.74
N THR A 139 12.88 9.82 -4.68
CA THR A 139 13.21 9.46 -6.06
C THR A 139 14.67 9.78 -6.34
N HIS A 140 15.16 9.32 -7.47
CA HIS A 140 16.51 9.66 -7.92
C HIS A 140 16.66 11.17 -8.09
N ASP A 141 17.77 11.74 -7.63
CA ASP A 141 18.03 13.19 -7.69
C ASP A 141 18.50 13.57 -9.09
N ASN A 142 17.57 13.93 -9.94
CA ASN A 142 17.78 14.49 -11.27
C ASN A 142 16.73 15.56 -11.58
N GLN A 143 16.93 16.29 -12.65
CA GLN A 143 16.08 17.42 -13.02
C GLN A 143 14.63 16.98 -13.27
N ASP A 144 14.41 15.93 -14.07
CA ASP A 144 13.07 15.43 -14.42
C ASP A 144 12.25 15.12 -13.17
N ASN A 145 12.85 14.43 -12.17
CA ASN A 145 12.17 14.07 -10.93
C ASN A 145 11.97 15.29 -10.00
N ARG A 146 12.89 16.27 -10.01
CA ARG A 146 12.71 17.53 -9.27
C ARG A 146 11.54 18.33 -9.82
N GLU A 147 11.42 18.42 -11.13
CA GLU A 147 10.31 19.12 -11.79
C GLU A 147 8.98 18.41 -11.54
N ALA A 148 8.94 17.07 -11.67
CA ALA A 148 7.72 16.27 -11.53
C ALA A 148 7.24 16.15 -10.06
N PHE A 149 8.14 15.92 -9.12
CA PHE A 149 7.77 15.57 -7.75
C PHE A 149 8.10 16.65 -6.71
N GLY A 150 9.07 17.53 -6.99
CA GLY A 150 9.52 18.54 -6.04
C GLY A 150 10.27 17.94 -4.85
N SER A 151 10.79 18.82 -4.04
CA SER A 151 11.52 18.49 -2.80
C SER A 151 11.10 19.43 -1.67
N ASP A 152 11.47 19.09 -0.43
CA ASP A 152 11.32 20.03 0.66
C ASP A 152 12.27 21.22 0.43
N SER A 153 11.77 22.43 0.68
CA SER A 153 12.52 23.67 0.55
C SER A 153 12.57 24.42 1.88
N ASN A 154 13.62 25.19 2.07
CA ASN A 154 13.74 26.16 3.14
C ASN A 154 14.13 27.53 2.55
N GLN A 155 14.40 28.52 3.41
CA GLN A 155 14.83 29.86 2.99
C GLN A 155 16.11 29.88 2.13
N HIS A 156 16.87 28.78 2.07
CA HIS A 156 18.08 28.61 1.28
C HIS A 156 17.89 27.78 0.01
N GLY A 157 16.64 27.44 -0.34
CA GLY A 157 16.27 26.64 -1.52
C GLY A 157 15.91 25.18 -1.20
N GLU A 158 15.97 24.33 -2.21
CA GLU A 158 15.69 22.90 -2.09
C GLU A 158 16.76 22.18 -1.29
N VAL A 159 16.37 21.51 -0.20
CA VAL A 159 17.29 20.89 0.77
C VAL A 159 17.29 19.37 0.76
N SER A 160 16.39 18.74 0.03
CA SER A 160 16.24 17.29 0.06
C SER A 160 16.17 16.69 -1.35
N TYR A 161 16.18 15.34 -1.41
CA TYR A 161 15.86 14.61 -2.63
C TYR A 161 14.44 14.89 -3.08
N PRO A 162 14.14 14.84 -4.38
CA PRO A 162 12.75 14.87 -4.85
C PRO A 162 11.97 13.69 -4.26
N GLN A 163 10.70 13.94 -3.89
CA GLN A 163 9.88 12.98 -3.16
C GLN A 163 8.49 12.87 -3.78
N VAL A 164 8.05 11.63 -3.95
CA VAL A 164 6.64 11.30 -4.21
C VAL A 164 5.93 11.18 -2.87
N ARG A 165 4.83 11.90 -2.71
CA ARG A 165 3.89 11.69 -1.60
C ARG A 165 2.81 10.73 -2.05
N MET A 166 2.50 9.77 -1.22
CA MET A 166 1.44 8.77 -1.42
C MET A 166 0.47 8.82 -0.26
N CYS A 167 -0.80 8.62 -0.54
CA CYS A 167 -1.86 8.35 0.43
C CYS A 167 -2.55 7.06 0.01
N SER A 168 -2.83 6.16 0.96
CA SER A 168 -3.46 4.87 0.69
C SER A 168 -4.69 4.66 1.55
N LEU A 169 -5.66 3.94 0.99
CA LEU A 169 -6.81 3.37 1.68
C LEU A 169 -6.55 1.89 1.88
N MET A 170 -6.63 1.42 3.12
CA MET A 170 -6.28 0.06 3.52
C MET A 170 -7.41 -0.58 4.34
N GLU A 171 -7.69 -1.85 4.09
CA GLU A 171 -8.50 -2.68 4.97
C GLU A 171 -7.63 -3.14 6.16
N VAL A 172 -8.13 -2.94 7.38
CA VAL A 172 -7.34 -2.97 8.61
C VAL A 172 -7.00 -4.40 9.06
N SER A 173 -7.93 -5.35 8.92
CA SER A 173 -7.78 -6.72 9.42
C SER A 173 -6.80 -7.57 8.59
N SER A 174 -6.60 -7.21 7.32
CA SER A 174 -5.73 -7.92 6.36
C SER A 174 -4.51 -7.13 5.92
N HIS A 175 -4.50 -5.82 6.09
CA HIS A 175 -3.59 -4.85 5.48
C HIS A 175 -3.67 -4.80 3.93
N LEU A 176 -4.76 -5.28 3.34
CA LEU A 176 -4.99 -5.14 1.90
C LEU A 176 -5.14 -3.66 1.54
N LEU A 177 -4.31 -3.15 0.65
CA LEU A 177 -4.47 -1.81 0.10
C LEU A 177 -5.58 -1.82 -0.95
N LEU A 178 -6.66 -1.08 -0.71
CA LEU A 178 -7.81 -1.00 -1.63
C LEU A 178 -7.51 -0.07 -2.79
N ASP A 179 -6.90 1.09 -2.51
CA ASP A 179 -6.38 2.00 -3.52
C ASP A 179 -5.26 2.88 -2.95
N SER A 180 -4.53 3.54 -3.84
CA SER A 180 -3.49 4.49 -3.50
C SER A 180 -3.46 5.65 -4.48
N SER A 181 -3.20 6.84 -3.97
CA SER A 181 -3.01 8.04 -4.78
C SER A 181 -1.64 8.63 -4.47
N PHE A 182 -0.87 8.97 -5.49
CA PHE A 182 0.43 9.61 -5.27
C PHE A 182 0.71 10.69 -6.30
N ASP A 183 1.45 11.70 -5.84
CA ASP A 183 1.78 12.88 -6.61
C ASP A 183 3.02 13.57 -6.03
N SER A 184 3.32 14.72 -6.57
CA SER A 184 4.36 15.62 -6.08
C SER A 184 4.23 15.88 -4.57
N ARG A 185 5.38 16.01 -3.89
CA ARG A 185 5.47 16.47 -2.50
C ARG A 185 4.73 17.79 -2.25
N ARG A 186 4.53 18.59 -3.29
CA ARG A 186 3.80 19.86 -3.24
C ARG A 186 2.30 19.68 -3.03
N ILE A 187 1.74 18.51 -3.39
CA ILE A 187 0.33 18.19 -3.20
C ILE A 187 0.10 17.72 -1.77
N GLY A 188 -0.89 18.28 -1.10
CA GLY A 188 -1.24 17.93 0.29
C GLY A 188 -1.90 16.55 0.41
N GLU A 189 -1.73 15.90 1.55
CA GLU A 189 -2.29 14.57 1.84
C GLU A 189 -3.82 14.55 1.75
N MET A 190 -4.51 15.60 2.18
CA MET A 190 -5.98 15.72 2.03
C MET A 190 -6.43 15.68 0.56
N SER A 191 -5.66 16.30 -0.36
CA SER A 191 -5.98 16.25 -1.79
C SER A 191 -5.73 14.86 -2.38
N LEU A 192 -4.75 14.12 -1.88
CA LEU A 192 -4.52 12.74 -2.27
C LEU A 192 -5.61 11.82 -1.70
N ALA A 193 -6.01 12.01 -0.44
CA ALA A 193 -7.11 11.26 0.17
C ALA A 193 -8.43 11.47 -0.58
N GLN A 194 -8.71 12.69 -1.05
CA GLN A 194 -9.89 12.96 -1.85
C GLN A 194 -9.94 12.14 -3.15
N ARG A 195 -8.79 11.80 -3.73
CA ARG A 195 -8.71 10.94 -4.93
C ARG A 195 -9.03 9.47 -4.63
N LEU A 196 -9.03 9.06 -3.35
CA LEU A 196 -9.36 7.70 -2.92
C LEU A 196 -10.87 7.48 -2.73
N LEU A 197 -11.68 8.53 -2.75
CA LEU A 197 -13.13 8.46 -2.58
C LEU A 197 -13.79 7.35 -3.42
N PRO A 198 -13.50 7.21 -4.73
CA PRO A 198 -14.14 6.19 -5.55
C PRO A 198 -13.85 4.74 -5.13
N ALA A 199 -12.82 4.53 -4.30
CA ALA A 199 -12.45 3.20 -3.80
C ALA A 199 -13.00 2.89 -2.40
N VAL A 200 -13.75 3.82 -1.80
CA VAL A 200 -14.38 3.60 -0.48
C VAL A 200 -15.59 2.67 -0.66
N PRO A 201 -15.57 1.48 -0.06
CA PRO A 201 -16.68 0.54 -0.19
C PRO A 201 -17.85 0.92 0.73
N ASP A 202 -19.04 0.46 0.38
CA ASP A 202 -20.21 0.50 1.24
C ASP A 202 -19.96 -0.23 2.56
N ASN A 203 -20.77 0.09 3.58
CA ASN A 203 -20.68 -0.52 4.91
C ASN A 203 -19.25 -0.48 5.47
N SER A 204 -18.68 0.73 5.57
CA SER A 204 -17.32 0.92 6.03
C SER A 204 -17.15 2.05 7.03
N LEU A 205 -16.18 1.91 7.92
CA LEU A 205 -15.69 2.93 8.83
C LEU A 205 -14.23 3.23 8.52
N THR A 206 -13.94 4.44 8.08
CA THR A 206 -12.57 4.86 7.80
C THR A 206 -11.96 5.64 8.97
N LEU A 207 -10.82 5.16 9.44
CA LEU A 207 -10.03 5.73 10.52
C LEU A 207 -8.97 6.68 9.94
N PHE A 208 -9.02 7.94 10.35
CA PHE A 208 -8.11 8.99 9.89
C PHE A 208 -7.21 9.52 11.00
N ASP A 209 -6.06 10.05 10.64
CA ASP A 209 -5.28 10.91 11.52
C ASP A 209 -5.93 12.31 11.62
N ARG A 210 -5.59 13.04 12.68
CA ARG A 210 -6.03 14.44 12.91
C ARG A 210 -5.71 15.37 11.73
N GLY A 211 -4.66 15.11 10.98
CA GLY A 211 -4.26 15.87 9.79
C GLY A 211 -5.31 15.92 8.69
N TYR A 212 -6.19 14.93 8.63
CA TYR A 212 -7.27 14.84 7.65
C TYR A 212 -8.55 15.57 8.04
N TYR A 213 -8.56 16.31 9.15
CA TYR A 213 -9.73 17.07 9.57
C TYR A 213 -10.08 18.16 8.55
N SER A 214 -11.06 17.89 7.73
CA SER A 214 -11.71 18.81 6.79
C SER A 214 -13.17 18.42 6.66
N LEU A 215 -14.08 19.28 7.09
CA LEU A 215 -15.53 18.97 7.03
C LEU A 215 -15.99 18.68 5.60
N GLY A 216 -15.39 19.34 4.59
CA GLY A 216 -15.70 19.05 3.19
C GLY A 216 -15.25 17.65 2.75
N LEU A 217 -14.04 17.21 3.12
CA LEU A 217 -13.57 15.86 2.84
C LEU A 217 -14.42 14.81 3.59
N LEU A 218 -14.67 15.03 4.88
CA LEU A 218 -15.45 14.12 5.72
C LEU A 218 -16.90 13.98 5.22
N TYR A 219 -17.50 15.09 4.76
CA TYR A 219 -18.82 15.08 4.15
C TYR A 219 -18.84 14.26 2.84
N GLN A 220 -17.87 14.48 1.96
CA GLN A 220 -17.76 13.67 0.73
C GLN A 220 -17.55 12.20 1.06
N TRP A 221 -16.74 11.89 2.07
CA TRP A 221 -16.48 10.52 2.51
C TRP A 221 -17.74 9.81 3.01
N GLN A 222 -18.53 10.50 3.83
CA GLN A 222 -19.77 9.97 4.38
C GLN A 222 -20.86 9.75 3.33
N ASN A 223 -20.79 10.49 2.21
CA ASN A 223 -21.79 10.42 1.14
C ASN A 223 -21.25 9.72 -0.12
N GLN A 224 -20.09 9.04 -0.02
CA GLN A 224 -19.51 8.36 -1.18
C GLN A 224 -20.27 7.08 -1.54
N GLY A 225 -20.81 6.37 -0.57
CA GLY A 225 -21.55 5.13 -0.74
C GLY A 225 -22.59 4.95 0.37
N ASP A 226 -23.18 3.76 0.45
CA ASP A 226 -24.17 3.43 1.45
C ASP A 226 -23.49 3.06 2.77
N ASN A 227 -23.97 3.64 3.89
CA ASN A 227 -23.49 3.35 5.24
C ASN A 227 -21.95 3.51 5.39
N THR A 228 -21.41 4.58 4.83
CA THR A 228 -19.99 4.94 4.93
C THR A 228 -19.76 5.92 6.07
N HIS A 229 -18.79 5.63 6.90
CA HIS A 229 -18.49 6.37 8.11
C HIS A 229 -17.02 6.78 8.21
N TRP A 230 -16.76 7.78 9.05
CA TRP A 230 -15.42 8.24 9.35
C TRP A 230 -15.21 8.45 10.84
N MET A 231 -13.97 8.33 11.31
CA MET A 231 -13.55 8.59 12.69
C MET A 231 -12.14 9.18 12.73
N LEU A 232 -11.90 10.20 13.55
CA LEU A 232 -10.59 10.83 13.73
C LEU A 232 -10.49 11.53 15.11
N PRO A 233 -9.26 11.85 15.58
CA PRO A 233 -9.08 12.62 16.80
C PRO A 233 -9.59 14.05 16.64
N ALA A 234 -10.42 14.50 17.56
CA ALA A 234 -10.90 15.86 17.55
C ALA A 234 -9.75 16.87 17.74
N ARG A 235 -9.83 18.01 17.07
CA ARG A 235 -8.92 19.14 17.30
C ARG A 235 -9.08 19.70 18.70
N LYS A 236 -8.02 20.25 19.26
CA LYS A 236 -8.09 20.90 20.59
C LYS A 236 -9.00 22.11 20.60
N ASP A 237 -9.00 22.87 19.52
CA ASP A 237 -9.74 24.09 19.23
C ASP A 237 -11.08 23.86 18.50
N LEU A 238 -11.57 22.61 18.50
CA LEU A 238 -12.83 22.25 17.83
C LEU A 238 -13.99 23.08 18.39
N GLN A 239 -14.65 23.84 17.52
CA GLN A 239 -15.89 24.56 17.83
C GLN A 239 -17.09 23.70 17.48
N TYR A 240 -18.02 23.57 18.41
CA TYR A 240 -19.23 22.75 18.24
C TYR A 240 -20.36 23.25 19.14
N GLN A 241 -21.57 22.91 18.75
CA GLN A 241 -22.76 23.04 19.61
C GLN A 241 -23.20 21.64 20.03
N VAL A 242 -23.58 21.45 21.28
CA VAL A 242 -24.13 20.18 21.76
C VAL A 242 -25.60 20.14 21.39
N GLU A 243 -25.96 19.15 20.56
CA GLU A 243 -27.34 18.88 20.19
C GLU A 243 -27.99 17.94 21.22
N HIS A 244 -27.29 16.88 21.57
CA HIS A 244 -27.74 15.90 22.54
C HIS A 244 -26.59 15.34 23.37
N SER A 245 -26.75 15.26 24.69
CA SER A 245 -25.78 14.63 25.58
C SER A 245 -26.28 13.24 25.96
N ILE A 246 -25.60 12.20 25.48
CA ILE A 246 -25.89 10.80 25.84
C ILE A 246 -25.40 10.58 27.27
N ASN A 247 -24.18 11.02 27.56
CA ASN A 247 -23.59 11.10 28.90
C ASN A 247 -22.49 12.19 28.92
N ASP A 248 -21.77 12.35 30.03
CA ASP A 248 -20.72 13.38 30.17
C ASP A 248 -19.60 13.28 29.14
N ASN A 249 -19.30 12.08 28.68
CA ASN A 249 -18.19 11.76 27.77
C ASN A 249 -18.63 11.45 26.34
N ASP A 250 -19.93 11.41 26.06
CA ASP A 250 -20.50 11.02 24.78
C ASP A 250 -21.62 11.96 24.37
N LYS A 251 -21.42 12.69 23.27
CA LYS A 251 -22.30 13.79 22.84
C LYS A 251 -22.51 13.78 21.34
N ILE A 252 -23.73 14.01 20.91
CA ILE A 252 -24.03 14.39 19.53
C ILE A 252 -23.84 15.90 19.42
N VAL A 253 -23.07 16.32 18.44
CA VAL A 253 -22.67 17.71 18.25
C VAL A 253 -22.95 18.19 16.83
N ILE A 254 -23.19 19.48 16.71
CA ILE A 254 -23.33 20.19 15.44
C ILE A 254 -22.03 20.95 15.16
N LEU A 255 -21.46 20.73 13.98
CA LEU A 255 -20.27 21.37 13.46
C LEU A 255 -20.66 22.35 12.35
N SER A 256 -20.27 23.63 12.50
CA SER A 256 -20.52 24.65 11.47
C SER A 256 -19.44 24.62 10.39
N THR A 257 -19.85 24.68 9.13
CA THR A 257 -18.96 24.75 7.97
C THR A 257 -18.68 26.20 7.58
N SER A 258 -17.45 26.48 7.14
CA SER A 258 -17.11 27.83 6.69
C SER A 258 -17.62 28.11 5.27
N PRO A 259 -17.93 29.39 4.95
CA PRO A 259 -18.32 29.76 3.57
C PRO A 259 -17.26 29.38 2.52
N GLN A 260 -15.97 29.46 2.87
CA GLN A 260 -14.89 29.05 1.99
C GLN A 260 -14.90 27.54 1.72
N ALA A 261 -15.20 26.72 2.76
CA ALA A 261 -15.33 25.28 2.59
C ALA A 261 -16.50 24.94 1.67
N ARG A 262 -17.66 25.62 1.83
CA ARG A 262 -18.84 25.42 0.95
C ARG A 262 -18.59 25.85 -0.50
N LYS A 263 -17.75 26.86 -0.73
CA LYS A 263 -17.32 27.22 -2.09
C LYS A 263 -16.42 26.17 -2.73
N LYS A 264 -15.62 25.47 -1.94
CA LYS A 264 -14.67 24.45 -2.42
C LYS A 264 -15.31 23.08 -2.60
N PHE A 265 -16.26 22.73 -1.76
CA PHE A 265 -16.92 21.42 -1.76
C PHE A 265 -18.40 21.61 -2.08
N GLU A 266 -18.78 21.17 -3.28
CA GLU A 266 -20.17 21.22 -3.71
C GLU A 266 -21.05 20.40 -2.75
N SER A 267 -22.26 20.85 -2.53
CA SER A 267 -23.26 20.21 -1.64
C SER A 267 -22.89 20.15 -0.16
N LEU A 268 -21.79 20.75 0.28
CA LEU A 268 -21.46 20.81 1.70
C LEU A 268 -22.49 21.68 2.47
N PRO A 269 -23.24 21.12 3.46
CA PRO A 269 -24.26 21.86 4.21
C PRO A 269 -23.62 22.89 5.15
N GLU A 270 -24.43 23.81 5.67
CA GLU A 270 -24.00 24.80 6.66
C GLU A 270 -23.58 24.16 8.00
N THR A 271 -24.22 23.04 8.32
CA THR A 271 -23.95 22.29 9.55
C THR A 271 -23.85 20.80 9.26
N MET A 272 -23.03 20.10 10.04
CA MET A 272 -22.90 18.64 10.03
C MET A 272 -23.08 18.10 11.45
N MET A 273 -23.85 17.02 11.57
CA MET A 273 -23.92 16.26 12.82
C MET A 273 -22.73 15.32 12.94
N ALA A 274 -22.21 15.21 14.15
CA ALA A 274 -21.14 14.29 14.50
C ALA A 274 -21.29 13.81 15.94
N ARG A 275 -20.64 12.70 16.29
CA ARG A 275 -20.53 12.22 17.67
C ARG A 275 -19.14 12.53 18.19
N LEU A 276 -19.08 13.20 19.33
CA LEU A 276 -17.87 13.56 20.04
C LEU A 276 -17.77 12.73 21.31
N THR A 277 -16.76 11.87 21.37
CA THR A 277 -16.52 10.97 22.49
C THR A 277 -15.21 11.34 23.20
N THR A 278 -15.18 11.22 24.53
CA THR A 278 -14.02 11.56 25.35
C THR A 278 -13.58 10.36 26.17
N TYR A 279 -12.33 9.98 26.07
CA TYR A 279 -11.74 8.85 26.77
C TYR A 279 -10.61 9.30 27.68
N LYS A 280 -10.41 8.59 28.77
CA LYS A 280 -9.25 8.77 29.66
C LYS A 280 -8.35 7.54 29.55
N VAL A 281 -7.12 7.76 29.10
CA VAL A 281 -6.07 6.72 29.04
C VAL A 281 -4.85 7.29 29.78
N ASP A 282 -4.35 6.59 30.78
CA ASP A 282 -3.21 7.00 31.61
C ASP A 282 -3.34 8.43 32.15
N GLY A 283 -4.54 8.80 32.62
CA GLY A 283 -4.84 10.14 33.18
C GLY A 283 -4.93 11.26 32.14
N LYS A 284 -4.76 10.98 30.85
CA LYS A 284 -4.89 11.95 29.75
C LYS A 284 -6.24 11.78 29.06
N SER A 285 -6.91 12.91 28.79
CA SER A 285 -8.18 12.93 28.04
C SER A 285 -7.89 12.98 26.54
N TYR A 286 -8.49 12.07 25.80
CA TYR A 286 -8.50 12.02 24.34
C TYR A 286 -9.92 12.20 23.83
N ARG A 287 -10.08 13.00 22.80
CA ARG A 287 -11.38 13.22 22.16
C ARG A 287 -11.34 12.67 20.74
N VAL A 288 -12.37 11.91 20.38
CA VAL A 288 -12.57 11.36 19.05
C VAL A 288 -13.87 11.89 18.48
N LEU A 289 -13.85 12.26 17.23
CA LEU A 289 -14.98 12.74 16.45
C LEU A 289 -15.31 11.72 15.37
N SER A 290 -16.60 11.38 15.21
CA SER A 290 -17.05 10.41 14.21
C SER A 290 -18.41 10.76 13.64
N SER A 291 -18.77 10.14 12.51
CA SER A 291 -20.12 10.17 11.93
C SER A 291 -21.06 9.09 12.51
N LEU A 292 -20.63 8.35 13.52
CA LEU A 292 -21.35 7.23 14.16
C LEU A 292 -22.35 7.74 15.19
N ILE A 293 -23.43 8.38 14.74
CA ILE A 293 -24.36 9.11 15.59
C ILE A 293 -25.33 8.22 16.40
N ASP A 294 -25.51 6.95 16.03
CA ASP A 294 -26.39 6.01 16.70
C ASP A 294 -25.64 5.27 17.84
N PRO A 295 -25.92 5.59 19.13
CA PRO A 295 -25.22 4.96 20.24
C PRO A 295 -25.67 3.52 20.51
N LEU A 296 -26.85 3.12 20.06
CA LEU A 296 -27.35 1.75 20.22
C LEU A 296 -26.66 0.80 19.25
N ARG A 297 -26.36 1.26 18.03
CA ARG A 297 -25.65 0.50 17.04
C ARG A 297 -24.14 0.49 17.27
N PHE A 298 -23.58 1.60 17.78
CA PHE A 298 -22.15 1.81 17.94
C PHE A 298 -21.81 2.06 19.41
N PRO A 299 -21.47 1.03 20.21
CA PRO A 299 -21.20 1.15 21.62
C PRO A 299 -20.02 2.08 21.93
N TYR A 300 -20.21 2.98 22.90
CA TYR A 300 -19.19 3.96 23.31
C TYR A 300 -17.89 3.26 23.77
N GLU A 301 -18.03 2.17 24.51
CA GLU A 301 -16.94 1.45 25.16
C GLU A 301 -15.93 0.90 24.14
N GLU A 302 -16.39 0.54 22.96
CA GLU A 302 -15.59 -0.09 21.90
C GLU A 302 -14.89 0.93 20.98
N LEU A 303 -15.38 2.18 20.91
CA LEU A 303 -14.89 3.19 19.97
C LEU A 303 -13.40 3.49 20.13
N THR A 304 -12.87 3.41 21.35
CA THR A 304 -11.44 3.65 21.61
C THR A 304 -10.58 2.54 21.01
N GLU A 305 -10.97 1.30 21.22
CA GLU A 305 -10.27 0.14 20.69
C GLU A 305 -10.29 0.15 19.17
N VAL A 306 -11.47 0.38 18.58
CA VAL A 306 -11.62 0.53 17.12
C VAL A 306 -10.69 1.62 16.58
N TYR A 307 -10.63 2.80 17.25
CA TYR A 307 -9.74 3.87 16.77
C TYR A 307 -8.25 3.49 16.87
N THR A 308 -7.86 2.70 17.85
CA THR A 308 -6.44 2.27 17.97
C THR A 308 -5.98 1.43 16.78
N GLN A 309 -6.88 0.74 16.09
CA GLN A 309 -6.59 -0.05 14.89
C GLN A 309 -6.10 0.81 13.71
N ARG A 310 -6.32 2.14 13.74
CA ARG A 310 -5.70 3.06 12.77
C ARG A 310 -4.18 2.85 12.64
N TRP A 311 -3.54 2.42 13.73
CA TRP A 311 -2.09 2.20 13.73
C TRP A 311 -1.62 1.11 12.75
N GLU A 312 -2.50 0.23 12.34
CA GLU A 312 -2.17 -0.88 11.44
C GLU A 312 -1.68 -0.38 10.06
N ILE A 313 -2.16 0.76 9.55
CA ILE A 313 -1.64 1.31 8.28
C ILE A 313 -0.18 1.78 8.40
N GLU A 314 0.24 2.25 9.58
CA GLU A 314 1.64 2.60 9.83
C GLU A 314 2.54 1.34 9.84
N LEU A 315 1.99 0.20 10.29
CA LEU A 315 2.66 -1.10 10.22
C LEU A 315 2.77 -1.57 8.77
N ALA A 316 1.70 -1.47 7.98
CA ALA A 316 1.71 -1.78 6.55
C ALA A 316 2.77 -0.96 5.80
N PHE A 317 2.85 0.35 6.04
CA PHE A 317 3.90 1.18 5.45
C PHE A 317 5.30 0.82 5.92
N ARG A 318 5.45 0.31 7.16
CA ARG A 318 6.73 -0.23 7.64
C ARG A 318 7.10 -1.50 6.90
N GLU A 319 6.16 -2.41 6.65
CA GLU A 319 6.38 -3.62 5.86
C GLU A 319 6.80 -3.31 4.44
N ILE A 320 6.14 -2.36 3.78
CA ILE A 320 6.50 -1.89 2.45
C ILE A 320 7.92 -1.29 2.45
N LYS A 321 8.22 -0.39 3.38
CA LYS A 321 9.51 0.31 3.42
C LYS A 321 10.67 -0.57 3.87
N GLN A 322 10.46 -1.39 4.88
CA GLN A 322 11.52 -2.19 5.49
C GLN A 322 11.59 -3.60 4.90
N GLY A 323 10.45 -4.22 4.61
CA GLY A 323 10.35 -5.53 3.99
C GLY A 323 10.70 -5.46 2.50
N LEU A 324 9.77 -5.01 1.68
CA LEU A 324 9.94 -5.00 0.22
C LEU A 324 11.01 -4.03 -0.26
N ASN A 325 11.05 -2.82 0.27
CA ASN A 325 12.04 -1.81 -0.16
C ASN A 325 13.39 -1.93 0.57
N HIS A 326 13.58 -2.94 1.42
CA HIS A 326 14.84 -3.23 2.15
C HIS A 326 15.44 -2.00 2.84
N SER A 327 14.60 -1.14 3.42
CA SER A 327 15.01 0.15 4.00
C SER A 327 15.75 1.09 3.04
N LYS A 328 15.75 0.81 1.74
CA LYS A 328 16.27 1.74 0.73
C LYS A 328 15.30 2.89 0.59
N HIS A 329 15.72 4.06 0.99
CA HIS A 329 14.86 5.22 1.00
C HIS A 329 14.60 5.82 -0.39
N THR A 330 15.39 5.46 -1.40
CA THR A 330 15.31 6.03 -2.75
C THR A 330 14.87 4.98 -3.76
N LEU A 331 13.82 5.28 -4.52
CA LEU A 331 13.39 4.50 -5.66
C LEU A 331 14.48 4.50 -6.74
N ARG A 332 14.62 3.41 -7.48
CA ARG A 332 15.73 3.24 -8.44
C ARG A 332 15.44 3.78 -9.84
N SER A 333 14.17 4.02 -10.16
CA SER A 333 13.78 4.56 -11.46
C SER A 333 14.15 6.04 -11.59
N LYS A 334 14.66 6.43 -12.79
CA LYS A 334 15.17 7.78 -13.03
C LYS A 334 14.17 8.71 -13.71
N LYS A 335 13.20 8.16 -14.47
CA LYS A 335 12.17 8.94 -15.16
C LYS A 335 10.88 8.96 -14.34
N PRO A 336 10.13 10.08 -14.30
CA PRO A 336 8.91 10.21 -13.49
C PRO A 336 7.88 9.10 -13.73
N ASP A 337 7.58 8.74 -14.98
CA ASP A 337 6.63 7.68 -15.28
C ASP A 337 7.13 6.30 -14.84
N MET A 338 8.44 6.07 -14.92
CA MET A 338 9.03 4.84 -14.42
C MET A 338 9.06 4.80 -12.89
N VAL A 339 9.13 5.95 -12.22
CA VAL A 339 8.94 6.06 -10.76
C VAL A 339 7.50 5.70 -10.38
N ARG A 340 6.51 6.24 -11.08
CA ARG A 340 5.10 5.86 -10.87
C ARG A 340 4.88 4.37 -11.10
N GLN A 341 5.43 3.82 -12.18
CA GLN A 341 5.37 2.39 -12.48
C GLN A 341 6.01 1.54 -11.38
N GLU A 342 7.19 1.94 -10.88
CA GLU A 342 7.88 1.25 -9.79
C GLU A 342 7.07 1.26 -8.49
N LEU A 343 6.41 2.38 -8.17
CA LEU A 343 5.54 2.47 -7.00
C LEU A 343 4.32 1.57 -7.13
N TRP A 344 3.61 1.61 -8.26
CA TRP A 344 2.48 0.71 -8.48
C TRP A 344 2.91 -0.76 -8.44
N GLY A 345 4.08 -1.10 -9.01
CA GLY A 345 4.64 -2.44 -8.91
C GLY A 345 4.98 -2.86 -7.48
N LEU A 346 5.44 -1.91 -6.65
CA LEU A 346 5.69 -2.13 -5.22
C LEU A 346 4.40 -2.43 -4.44
N LEU A 347 3.35 -1.66 -4.69
CA LEU A 347 2.03 -1.85 -4.06
C LEU A 347 1.37 -3.15 -4.54
N LEU A 348 1.48 -3.45 -5.82
CA LEU A 348 0.97 -4.70 -6.39
C LEU A 348 1.68 -5.92 -5.79
N ALA A 349 3.02 -5.89 -5.67
CA ALA A 349 3.78 -6.95 -5.00
C ALA A 349 3.39 -7.11 -3.53
N TYR A 350 3.14 -6.00 -2.84
CA TYR A 350 2.66 -6.01 -1.47
C TYR A 350 1.29 -6.70 -1.34
N ASN A 351 0.32 -6.29 -2.16
CA ASN A 351 -1.01 -6.89 -2.15
C ASN A 351 -0.99 -8.38 -2.51
N LEU A 352 -0.17 -8.81 -3.48
CA LEU A 352 -0.05 -10.22 -3.82
C LEU A 352 0.41 -11.05 -2.62
N ILE A 353 1.38 -10.57 -1.83
CA ILE A 353 1.81 -11.27 -0.61
C ILE A 353 0.68 -11.27 0.43
N ARG A 354 -0.01 -10.15 0.62
CA ARG A 354 -1.12 -10.04 1.57
C ARG A 354 -2.30 -10.94 1.22
N ILE A 355 -2.62 -11.08 -0.08
CA ILE A 355 -3.64 -12.00 -0.56
C ILE A 355 -3.28 -13.46 -0.22
N ILE A 356 -2.03 -13.86 -0.43
CA ILE A 356 -1.57 -15.21 -0.06
C ILE A 356 -1.64 -15.42 1.47
N MET A 357 -1.32 -14.39 2.26
CA MET A 357 -1.47 -14.44 3.72
C MET A 357 -2.95 -14.52 4.13
N LEU A 358 -3.84 -13.79 3.45
CA LEU A 358 -5.28 -13.86 3.66
C LEU A 358 -5.82 -15.27 3.31
N ASP A 359 -5.41 -15.84 2.20
CA ASP A 359 -5.77 -17.22 1.82
C ASP A 359 -5.28 -18.24 2.86
N ALA A 360 -4.08 -18.02 3.45
CA ALA A 360 -3.55 -18.90 4.49
C ALA A 360 -4.37 -18.90 5.78
N THR A 361 -5.12 -17.84 6.07
CA THR A 361 -5.88 -17.69 7.31
C THR A 361 -7.39 -17.82 7.12
N LYS A 362 -7.86 -18.09 5.91
CA LYS A 362 -9.28 -18.03 5.52
C LYS A 362 -10.20 -18.91 6.38
N ASP A 363 -9.74 -20.11 6.75
CA ASP A 363 -10.52 -21.08 7.52
C ASP A 363 -9.94 -21.30 8.94
N GLU A 364 -9.12 -20.35 9.41
CA GLU A 364 -8.42 -20.43 10.68
C GLU A 364 -8.91 -19.32 11.63
N ASP A 365 -8.82 -19.55 12.92
CA ASP A 365 -9.16 -18.56 13.95
C ASP A 365 -7.96 -17.60 14.21
N ILE A 366 -7.36 -17.10 13.13
CA ILE A 366 -6.25 -16.14 13.15
C ILE A 366 -6.44 -15.09 12.05
N LEU A 367 -6.02 -13.86 12.32
CA LEU A 367 -6.03 -12.80 11.32
C LEU A 367 -4.74 -12.80 10.48
N PRO A 368 -4.79 -12.38 9.21
CA PRO A 368 -3.60 -12.21 8.37
C PRO A 368 -2.54 -11.30 8.98
N THR A 369 -2.97 -10.34 9.81
CA THR A 369 -2.07 -9.41 10.52
C THR A 369 -1.29 -10.06 11.67
N GLN A 370 -1.72 -11.23 12.14
CA GLN A 370 -1.00 -12.01 13.14
C GLN A 370 0.15 -12.85 12.53
N LEU A 371 0.19 -12.99 11.19
CA LEU A 371 1.31 -13.64 10.52
C LEU A 371 2.48 -12.67 10.31
N SER A 372 3.70 -13.19 10.41
CA SER A 372 4.91 -12.42 10.12
C SER A 372 5.04 -12.10 8.64
N PHE A 373 4.78 -10.86 8.22
CA PHE A 373 4.95 -10.43 6.83
C PHE A 373 6.33 -10.76 6.26
N SER A 374 7.40 -10.52 7.02
CA SER A 374 8.77 -10.76 6.54
C SER A 374 9.07 -12.23 6.29
N GLN A 375 8.55 -13.15 7.12
CA GLN A 375 8.73 -14.58 6.92
C GLN A 375 7.82 -15.07 5.78
N SER A 376 6.57 -14.65 5.75
CA SER A 376 5.62 -14.96 4.67
C SER A 376 6.16 -14.51 3.32
N MET A 377 6.67 -13.28 3.22
CA MET A 377 7.29 -12.76 1.99
C MET A 377 8.45 -13.65 1.51
N ARG A 378 9.35 -14.05 2.42
CA ARG A 378 10.49 -14.92 2.06
C ARG A 378 10.03 -16.28 1.57
N GLN A 379 9.02 -16.86 2.22
CA GLN A 379 8.47 -18.15 1.83
C GLN A 379 7.73 -18.08 0.49
N VAL A 380 6.97 -17.01 0.24
CA VAL A 380 6.31 -16.76 -1.04
C VAL A 380 7.34 -16.61 -2.16
N ILE A 381 8.42 -15.85 -1.93
CA ILE A 381 9.51 -15.73 -2.89
C ILE A 381 10.18 -17.09 -3.13
N ALA A 382 10.46 -17.86 -2.07
CA ALA A 382 11.04 -19.19 -2.18
C ALA A 382 10.13 -20.14 -2.98
N PHE A 383 8.82 -20.11 -2.73
CA PHE A 383 7.84 -20.87 -3.49
C PHE A 383 7.90 -20.54 -4.98
N PHE A 384 7.87 -19.27 -5.35
CA PHE A 384 7.95 -18.87 -6.76
C PHE A 384 9.27 -19.27 -7.43
N MET A 385 10.37 -19.24 -6.70
CA MET A 385 11.71 -19.47 -7.24
C MET A 385 12.11 -20.95 -7.32
N PHE A 386 11.72 -21.75 -6.32
CA PHE A 386 12.33 -23.06 -6.10
C PHE A 386 11.36 -24.25 -6.13
N THR A 387 10.04 -24.01 -6.02
CA THR A 387 9.10 -25.13 -6.07
C THR A 387 9.04 -25.71 -7.48
N PRO A 388 9.45 -26.95 -7.71
CA PRO A 388 9.41 -27.56 -9.03
C PRO A 388 7.97 -27.87 -9.44
N ILE A 389 7.56 -27.42 -10.61
CA ILE A 389 6.26 -27.79 -11.19
C ILE A 389 6.51 -28.76 -12.34
N HIS A 390 6.41 -30.05 -12.06
CA HIS A 390 6.48 -31.09 -13.09
C HIS A 390 5.17 -31.25 -13.89
N SER A 391 4.07 -30.74 -13.37
CA SER A 391 2.77 -30.66 -14.04
C SER A 391 1.89 -29.59 -13.43
N ALA A 392 1.10 -28.89 -14.25
CA ALA A 392 0.16 -27.86 -13.80
C ALA A 392 -0.86 -28.40 -12.77
N SER A 393 -1.20 -29.71 -12.83
CA SER A 393 -2.12 -30.36 -11.91
C SER A 393 -1.60 -30.47 -10.47
N LYS A 394 -0.29 -30.37 -10.23
CA LYS A 394 0.31 -30.39 -8.88
C LYS A 394 0.41 -29.02 -8.25
N LEU A 395 0.18 -27.97 -9.00
CA LEU A 395 0.30 -26.60 -8.50
C LEU A 395 -0.63 -26.28 -7.31
N PRO A 396 -1.90 -26.70 -7.29
CA PRO A 396 -2.78 -26.51 -6.12
C PRO A 396 -2.20 -27.17 -4.85
N ILE A 397 -1.64 -28.38 -4.96
CA ILE A 397 -1.04 -29.09 -3.82
C ILE A 397 0.13 -28.28 -3.24
N HIS A 398 1.02 -27.79 -4.10
CA HIS A 398 2.16 -26.97 -3.65
C HIS A 398 1.71 -25.61 -3.09
N TYR A 399 0.60 -25.07 -3.59
CA TYR A 399 0.01 -23.86 -3.03
C TYR A 399 -0.53 -24.11 -1.62
N ASP A 400 -1.23 -25.21 -1.39
CA ASP A 400 -1.74 -25.62 -0.07
C ASP A 400 -0.57 -25.89 0.91
N GLU A 401 0.53 -26.46 0.45
CA GLU A 401 1.76 -26.61 1.24
C GLU A 401 2.35 -25.26 1.64
N LEU A 402 2.33 -24.27 0.72
CA LEU A 402 2.72 -22.90 1.01
C LEU A 402 1.83 -22.31 2.11
N LEU A 403 0.51 -22.36 1.94
CA LEU A 403 -0.45 -21.81 2.92
C LEU A 403 -0.24 -22.44 4.30
N THR A 404 -0.09 -23.76 4.36
CA THR A 404 0.21 -24.48 5.61
C THR A 404 1.51 -24.01 6.26
N THR A 405 2.55 -23.76 5.45
CA THR A 405 3.82 -23.23 5.97
C THR A 405 3.67 -21.82 6.52
N LEU A 406 2.87 -20.95 5.87
CA LEU A 406 2.65 -19.58 6.34
C LEU A 406 1.97 -19.54 7.71
N ARG A 407 1.05 -20.48 7.99
CA ARG A 407 0.37 -20.61 9.30
C ARG A 407 1.32 -20.85 10.47
N LEU A 408 2.54 -21.32 10.20
CA LEU A 408 3.57 -21.50 11.26
C LEU A 408 4.23 -20.17 11.67
N PHE A 409 4.04 -19.09 10.93
CA PHE A 409 4.70 -17.80 11.16
C PHE A 409 3.89 -16.84 12.02
N ILE A 410 3.12 -17.36 12.98
CA ILE A 410 2.33 -16.54 13.91
C ILE A 410 3.27 -15.70 14.76
N LEU A 411 2.99 -14.40 14.81
CA LEU A 411 3.69 -13.47 15.69
C LEU A 411 3.26 -13.69 17.14
N PRO A 412 4.18 -13.61 18.11
CA PRO A 412 3.80 -13.63 19.51
C PRO A 412 2.92 -12.42 19.83
N ASP A 413 2.00 -12.59 20.79
CA ASP A 413 1.14 -11.52 21.27
C ASP A 413 1.97 -10.30 21.64
N ARG A 414 1.49 -9.12 21.22
CA ARG A 414 2.11 -7.87 21.62
C ARG A 414 1.87 -7.67 23.10
N LEU A 415 2.94 -7.72 23.91
CA LEU A 415 2.86 -7.43 25.33
C LEU A 415 2.34 -6.00 25.52
N PRO A 416 1.19 -5.79 26.19
CA PRO A 416 0.54 -4.49 26.29
C PRO A 416 1.38 -3.44 27.02
N ASP A 417 2.28 -3.87 27.92
CA ASP A 417 3.06 -2.99 28.79
C ASP A 417 4.48 -2.68 28.29
N ARG A 418 4.78 -2.95 27.03
CA ARG A 418 6.12 -2.71 26.48
C ARG A 418 6.35 -1.24 26.11
N HIS A 419 6.21 -0.34 27.08
CA HIS A 419 6.58 1.07 26.95
C HIS A 419 8.04 1.28 27.31
N TYR A 420 8.92 1.26 26.32
CA TYR A 420 10.28 1.75 26.52
C TYR A 420 10.26 3.28 26.27
N PRO A 421 10.59 4.11 27.29
CA PRO A 421 10.75 5.54 27.07
C PRO A 421 11.84 5.74 26.02
N ARG A 422 11.46 6.31 24.88
CA ARG A 422 12.42 6.60 23.80
C ARG A 422 13.27 7.78 24.23
N VAL A 423 14.56 7.57 24.36
CA VAL A 423 15.53 8.67 24.44
C VAL A 423 15.40 9.48 23.16
N ILE A 424 14.97 10.73 23.25
CA ILE A 424 14.94 11.65 22.12
C ILE A 424 16.39 11.98 21.78
N ARG A 425 17.04 11.16 20.97
CA ARG A 425 18.29 11.53 20.35
C ARG A 425 17.99 12.58 19.30
N LYS A 426 18.58 13.78 19.43
CA LYS A 426 18.71 14.69 18.28
C LYS A 426 19.36 13.89 17.16
N LYS A 427 18.57 13.54 16.13
CA LYS A 427 19.14 12.84 14.97
C LYS A 427 20.20 13.77 14.39
N PRO A 428 21.45 13.34 14.22
CA PRO A 428 22.41 14.11 13.47
C PRO A 428 21.79 14.40 12.10
N ASN A 429 22.00 15.61 11.57
CA ASN A 429 21.53 15.98 10.24
C ASN A 429 21.89 14.87 9.27
N LYS A 430 20.91 14.18 8.73
CA LYS A 430 21.07 13.00 7.87
C LYS A 430 21.83 13.32 6.57
N TYR A 431 22.00 14.60 6.31
CA TYR A 431 22.64 15.13 5.10
C TYR A 431 23.68 16.17 5.51
N PRO A 432 24.97 15.96 5.17
CA PRO A 432 25.94 17.03 5.26
C PRO A 432 25.44 18.19 4.39
N TYR A 433 25.54 19.41 4.92
CA TYR A 433 25.26 20.61 4.12
C TYR A 433 26.06 20.53 2.82
N LYS A 434 25.41 20.78 1.68
CA LYS A 434 26.12 20.99 0.42
C LYS A 434 27.06 22.16 0.67
N ARG A 435 28.37 21.93 0.78
CA ARG A 435 29.34 23.01 0.83
C ARG A 435 29.18 23.76 -0.47
N LYS A 436 28.98 25.10 -0.41
CA LYS A 436 29.08 25.93 -1.60
C LYS A 436 30.41 25.57 -2.25
N CYS A 437 30.41 25.22 -3.54
CA CYS A 437 31.66 25.16 -4.30
C CYS A 437 32.36 26.49 -4.04
N GLN A 438 33.49 26.45 -3.36
CA GLN A 438 34.39 27.58 -3.38
C GLN A 438 34.73 27.75 -4.85
N SER A 439 34.26 28.85 -5.45
CA SER A 439 34.79 29.29 -6.72
C SER A 439 36.32 29.32 -6.55
N VAL A 440 36.99 28.53 -7.35
CA VAL A 440 38.45 28.59 -7.45
C VAL A 440 38.76 30.05 -7.83
N LEU A 441 39.18 30.83 -6.84
CA LEU A 441 39.81 32.12 -7.10
C LEU A 441 41.16 31.79 -7.69
N ASN A 442 41.27 32.01 -9.00
CA ASN A 442 42.57 32.26 -9.62
C ASN A 442 43.07 33.64 -9.21
#